data_74f38b6bc1efc920f7b5d93ed6f48bfa
#
_entry.id   74f38b6bc1efc920f7b5d93ed6f48bfa
#
_cell.length_a   1.000
_cell.length_b   1.000
_cell.length_c   1.000
_cell.angle_alpha   90.00
_cell.angle_beta   90.00
_cell.angle_gamma   90.00
#
_symmetry.space_group_name_H-M   'P 1'
#
loop_
_entity.id
_entity.type
_entity.pdbx_description
1 polymer ?
#
loop_
_entity_poly.entity_id
_entity_poly.type
_entity_poly.pdbx_seq_one_letter_code
_entity_poly.pdbx_strand_id
1 'polypeptide(L)'
;DKMAILMENNSRFMEISQAAIRAGLFYTPISTHLISSEIEYIVNNCEAKLFITSYLKKEAASELADILPDDVILVMVDGTIEGYDSYEDIISKYPATPVPDETTGIDILYSSGTTGMPKAIVPSFPNLPFEERTVGVQRGCDLYEINENSVYLSMAPLYHSAPHRTCNIVLYAGGTII
;
A
#
# COMPACT_ATOMS: atom_id res chain seq x y z
N ASP A 1 2.80 -8.91 9.86
CA ASP A 1 3.95 -8.56 9.01
C ASP A 1 3.76 -7.16 8.41
N LYS A 2 4.82 -6.63 7.78
CA LYS A 2 4.85 -5.27 7.25
C LYS A 2 5.35 -5.27 5.80
N MET A 3 4.79 -4.38 4.99
CA MET A 3 5.21 -4.20 3.59
C MET A 3 5.28 -2.73 3.21
N ALA A 4 6.02 -2.43 2.14
CA ALA A 4 6.15 -1.10 1.58
C ALA A 4 5.75 -1.08 0.10
N ILE A 5 5.14 0.02 -0.36
CA ILE A 5 4.66 0.20 -1.73
C ILE A 5 5.22 1.50 -2.28
N LEU A 6 6.02 1.42 -3.35
CA LEU A 6 6.53 2.57 -4.10
C LEU A 6 5.96 2.52 -5.53
N MET A 7 4.92 3.28 -5.78
CA MET A 7 4.24 3.19 -7.08
C MET A 7 3.50 4.50 -7.40
N GLU A 8 3.34 4.81 -8.68
CA GLU A 8 2.44 5.84 -9.17
C GLU A 8 0.97 5.46 -8.94
N ASN A 9 0.06 6.44 -9.16
CA ASN A 9 -1.37 6.17 -9.15
C ASN A 9 -1.76 5.23 -10.29
N ASN A 10 -2.23 4.04 -9.95
CA ASN A 10 -2.80 3.09 -10.90
C ASN A 10 -3.72 2.10 -10.15
N SER A 11 -4.42 1.24 -10.88
CA SER A 11 -5.31 0.23 -10.28
C SER A 11 -4.56 -0.81 -9.43
N ARG A 12 -3.31 -1.14 -9.79
CA ARG A 12 -2.47 -2.09 -9.04
C ARG A 12 -2.13 -1.58 -7.64
N PHE A 13 -1.93 -0.26 -7.48
CA PHE A 13 -1.73 0.32 -6.17
C PHE A 13 -2.89 -0.02 -5.22
N MET A 14 -4.13 0.16 -5.70
CA MET A 14 -5.32 -0.15 -4.92
C MET A 14 -5.50 -1.66 -4.70
N GLU A 15 -5.23 -2.48 -5.71
CA GLU A 15 -5.25 -3.94 -5.60
C GLU A 15 -4.30 -4.44 -4.50
N ILE A 16 -3.04 -3.99 -4.52
CA ILE A 16 -2.00 -4.39 -3.57
C ILE A 16 -2.33 -3.87 -2.16
N SER A 17 -2.77 -2.63 -2.03
CA SER A 17 -3.15 -2.09 -0.72
C SER A 17 -4.37 -2.80 -0.13
N GLN A 18 -5.36 -3.16 -0.96
CA GLN A 18 -6.51 -3.96 -0.52
C GLN A 18 -6.09 -5.39 -0.14
N ALA A 19 -5.15 -5.99 -0.87
CA ALA A 19 -4.59 -7.30 -0.50
C ALA A 19 -3.89 -7.23 0.87
N ALA A 20 -3.10 -6.18 1.12
CA ALA A 20 -2.46 -5.96 2.42
C ALA A 20 -3.49 -5.80 3.55
N ILE A 21 -4.55 -5.01 3.32
CA ILE A 21 -5.64 -4.83 4.28
C ILE A 21 -6.31 -6.17 4.59
N ARG A 22 -6.62 -6.99 3.58
CA ARG A 22 -7.28 -8.29 3.75
C ARG A 22 -6.40 -9.35 4.40
N ALA A 23 -5.08 -9.24 4.21
CA ALA A 23 -4.10 -10.16 4.81
C ALA A 23 -3.65 -9.74 6.21
N GLY A 24 -4.25 -8.71 6.81
CA GLY A 24 -3.88 -8.24 8.15
C GLY A 24 -2.48 -7.64 8.22
N LEU A 25 -1.98 -7.05 7.12
CA LEU A 25 -0.65 -6.47 7.09
C LEU A 25 -0.65 -5.00 7.48
N PHE A 26 0.44 -4.55 8.10
CA PHE A 26 0.81 -3.15 8.04
C PHE A 26 1.43 -2.86 6.67
N TYR A 27 0.99 -1.80 6.00
CA TYR A 27 1.59 -1.40 4.74
C TYR A 27 1.93 0.08 4.72
N THR A 28 3.06 0.40 4.09
CA THR A 28 3.60 1.76 4.03
C THR A 28 3.61 2.25 2.58
N PRO A 29 2.67 3.13 2.20
CA PRO A 29 2.76 3.84 0.93
C PRO A 29 3.93 4.83 0.96
N ILE A 30 4.83 4.75 -0.02
CA ILE A 30 6.02 5.60 -0.12
C ILE A 30 5.83 6.64 -1.22
N SER A 31 6.20 7.90 -0.92
CA SER A 31 6.17 8.97 -1.91
C SER A 31 7.15 8.70 -3.07
N THR A 32 6.64 8.84 -4.28
CA THR A 32 7.43 8.65 -5.51
C THR A 32 8.41 9.79 -5.81
N HIS A 33 8.45 10.81 -4.97
CA HIS A 33 9.38 11.95 -5.06
C HIS A 33 10.61 11.82 -4.17
N LEU A 34 10.67 10.77 -3.35
CA LEU A 34 11.81 10.50 -2.49
C LEU A 34 12.98 9.90 -3.29
N ILE A 35 14.19 10.18 -2.84
CA ILE A 35 15.41 9.57 -3.37
C ILE A 35 15.63 8.19 -2.73
N SER A 36 16.47 7.36 -3.36
CA SER A 36 16.66 5.96 -2.96
C SER A 36 17.10 5.80 -1.49
N SER A 37 17.94 6.70 -0.95
CA SER A 37 18.35 6.66 0.46
C SER A 37 17.22 7.00 1.45
N GLU A 38 16.26 7.83 1.05
CA GLU A 38 15.09 8.12 1.88
C GLU A 38 14.10 6.95 1.85
N ILE A 39 13.97 6.30 0.68
CA ILE A 39 13.15 5.10 0.52
C ILE A 39 13.73 3.94 1.34
N GLU A 40 15.05 3.70 1.23
CA GLU A 40 15.77 2.72 2.04
C GLU A 40 15.52 2.95 3.55
N TYR A 41 15.66 4.20 4.00
CA TYR A 41 15.39 4.55 5.40
C TYR A 41 13.96 4.15 5.82
N ILE A 42 12.95 4.45 4.99
CA ILE A 42 11.56 4.12 5.30
C ILE A 42 11.36 2.60 5.34
N VAL A 43 11.87 1.85 4.36
CA VAL A 43 11.76 0.39 4.30
C VAL A 43 12.37 -0.26 5.54
N ASN A 44 13.57 0.19 5.92
CA ASN A 44 14.26 -0.29 7.13
C ASN A 44 13.51 0.12 8.42
N ASN A 45 13.08 1.37 8.51
CA ASN A 45 12.42 1.90 9.72
C ASN A 45 11.03 1.28 9.94
N CYS A 46 10.28 1.00 8.89
CA CYS A 46 9.01 0.26 9.01
C CYS A 46 9.21 -1.26 9.10
N GLU A 47 10.43 -1.76 9.00
CA GLU A 47 10.76 -3.19 9.06
C GLU A 47 9.99 -4.00 8.01
N ALA A 48 9.85 -3.47 6.80
CA ALA A 48 9.14 -4.14 5.72
C ALA A 48 9.84 -5.45 5.33
N LYS A 49 9.07 -6.51 5.16
CA LYS A 49 9.54 -7.81 4.66
C LYS A 49 9.21 -8.01 3.17
N LEU A 50 8.40 -7.13 2.63
CA LEU A 50 8.01 -7.11 1.23
C LEU A 50 8.03 -5.67 0.74
N PHE A 51 8.74 -5.43 -0.35
CA PHE A 51 8.74 -4.16 -1.06
C PHE A 51 8.18 -4.37 -2.45
N ILE A 52 7.13 -3.65 -2.79
CA ILE A 52 6.47 -3.73 -4.10
C ILE A 52 6.60 -2.38 -4.82
N THR A 53 7.02 -2.45 -6.08
CA THR A 53 7.13 -1.28 -6.96
C THR A 53 6.59 -1.59 -8.36
N SER A 54 6.54 -0.59 -9.24
CA SER A 54 6.15 -0.74 -10.65
C SER A 54 7.33 -0.64 -11.60
N TYR A 55 7.20 -1.22 -12.79
CA TYR A 55 8.20 -1.08 -13.85
C TYR A 55 8.44 0.38 -14.25
N LEU A 56 7.45 1.25 -14.07
CA LEU A 56 7.61 2.69 -14.28
C LEU A 56 8.66 3.32 -13.33
N LYS A 57 8.91 2.69 -12.19
CA LYS A 57 9.91 3.11 -11.19
C LYS A 57 11.23 2.32 -11.28
N LYS A 58 11.49 1.63 -12.38
CA LYS A 58 12.64 0.73 -12.56
C LYS A 58 14.01 1.36 -12.29
N GLU A 59 14.18 2.67 -12.52
CA GLU A 59 15.44 3.37 -12.27
C GLU A 59 15.72 3.43 -10.76
N ALA A 60 14.75 3.90 -9.96
CA ALA A 60 14.86 3.90 -8.50
C ALA A 60 14.90 2.46 -7.95
N ALA A 61 14.13 1.55 -8.54
CA ALA A 61 14.12 0.14 -8.16
C ALA A 61 15.48 -0.54 -8.36
N SER A 62 16.21 -0.23 -9.43
CA SER A 62 17.56 -0.76 -9.67
C SER A 62 18.54 -0.32 -8.59
N GLU A 63 18.50 0.95 -8.17
CA GLU A 63 19.32 1.43 -7.06
C GLU A 63 18.93 0.77 -5.73
N LEU A 64 17.64 0.56 -5.50
CA LEU A 64 17.12 -0.05 -4.28
C LEU A 64 17.48 -1.53 -4.17
N ALA A 65 17.60 -2.26 -5.27
CA ALA A 65 18.02 -3.66 -5.26
C ALA A 65 19.41 -3.85 -4.63
N ASP A 66 20.29 -2.87 -4.76
CA ASP A 66 21.66 -2.91 -4.25
C ASP A 66 21.78 -2.49 -2.77
N ILE A 67 20.78 -1.78 -2.23
CA ILE A 67 20.89 -1.15 -0.89
C ILE A 67 19.85 -1.64 0.12
N LEU A 68 18.75 -2.25 -0.34
CA LEU A 68 17.76 -2.83 0.58
C LEU A 68 18.30 -4.12 1.20
N PRO A 69 17.88 -4.47 2.44
CA PRO A 69 18.32 -5.70 3.10
C PRO A 69 17.96 -6.96 2.30
N ASP A 70 18.86 -7.95 2.31
CA ASP A 70 18.69 -9.23 1.60
C ASP A 70 17.45 -10.04 2.04
N ASP A 71 16.91 -9.76 3.22
CA ASP A 71 15.71 -10.42 3.75
C ASP A 71 14.39 -9.73 3.36
N VAL A 72 14.45 -8.66 2.57
CA VAL A 72 13.29 -7.99 1.97
C VAL A 72 13.00 -8.61 0.61
N ILE A 73 11.79 -9.15 0.45
CA ILE A 73 11.33 -9.69 -0.85
C ILE A 73 11.01 -8.51 -1.76
N LEU A 74 11.65 -8.45 -2.92
CA LEU A 74 11.48 -7.39 -3.92
C LEU A 74 10.56 -7.86 -5.04
N VAL A 75 9.44 -7.16 -5.26
CA VAL A 75 8.43 -7.52 -6.27
C VAL A 75 8.13 -6.32 -7.18
N MET A 76 7.99 -6.59 -8.47
CA MET A 76 7.69 -5.56 -9.46
C MET A 76 6.43 -5.88 -10.26
N VAL A 77 5.60 -4.85 -10.46
CA VAL A 77 4.35 -4.87 -11.23
C VAL A 77 4.61 -4.37 -12.66
N ASP A 78 3.88 -4.92 -13.62
CA ASP A 78 3.89 -4.53 -15.04
C ASP A 78 5.28 -4.67 -15.71
N GLY A 79 6.04 -5.65 -15.27
CA GLY A 79 7.38 -5.97 -15.76
C GLY A 79 8.31 -6.40 -14.63
N THR A 80 9.58 -6.60 -14.95
CA THR A 80 10.59 -6.93 -13.94
C THR A 80 11.99 -6.48 -14.38
N ILE A 81 12.91 -6.37 -13.44
CA ILE A 81 14.33 -6.13 -13.63
C ILE A 81 15.13 -7.13 -12.78
N GLU A 82 16.44 -7.20 -12.94
CA GLU A 82 17.31 -8.01 -12.10
C GLU A 82 17.12 -7.65 -10.61
N GLY A 83 17.01 -8.66 -9.76
CA GLY A 83 16.76 -8.51 -8.31
C GLY A 83 15.29 -8.43 -7.90
N TYR A 84 14.35 -8.37 -8.84
CA TYR A 84 12.92 -8.32 -8.56
C TYR A 84 12.17 -9.51 -9.12
N ASP A 85 11.26 -10.06 -8.34
CA ASP A 85 10.30 -11.06 -8.80
C ASP A 85 9.11 -10.37 -9.51
N SER A 86 8.55 -11.04 -10.52
CA SER A 86 7.34 -10.56 -11.21
C SER A 86 6.11 -10.76 -10.33
N TYR A 87 5.37 -9.68 -10.08
CA TYR A 87 4.09 -9.70 -9.38
C TYR A 87 3.09 -10.64 -10.06
N GLU A 88 2.98 -10.54 -11.38
CA GLU A 88 2.04 -11.32 -12.19
C GLU A 88 2.36 -12.81 -12.11
N ASP A 89 3.64 -13.18 -12.17
CA ASP A 89 4.08 -14.56 -12.05
C ASP A 89 3.84 -15.14 -10.65
N ILE A 90 4.00 -14.31 -9.61
CA ILE A 90 3.72 -14.73 -8.23
C ILE A 90 2.22 -14.99 -8.07
N ILE A 91 1.37 -14.02 -8.37
CA ILE A 91 -0.07 -14.14 -8.11
C ILE A 91 -0.72 -15.26 -8.95
N SER A 92 -0.19 -15.55 -10.15
CA SER A 92 -0.69 -16.62 -11.01
C SER A 92 -0.59 -18.03 -10.38
N LYS A 93 0.27 -18.20 -9.38
CA LYS A 93 0.51 -19.47 -8.69
C LYS A 93 -0.47 -19.74 -7.53
N TYR A 94 -1.24 -18.73 -7.14
CA TYR A 94 -2.15 -18.83 -6.01
C TYR A 94 -3.61 -18.80 -6.44
N PRO A 95 -4.52 -19.48 -5.71
CA PRO A 95 -5.94 -19.44 -6.02
C PRO A 95 -6.53 -18.07 -5.71
N ALA A 96 -7.50 -17.64 -6.51
CA ALA A 96 -8.27 -16.40 -6.29
C ALA A 96 -9.36 -16.60 -5.22
N THR A 97 -8.98 -17.12 -4.06
CA THR A 97 -9.87 -17.34 -2.91
C THR A 97 -9.39 -16.53 -1.71
N PRO A 98 -10.29 -16.09 -0.83
CA PRO A 98 -9.90 -15.43 0.42
C PRO A 98 -8.89 -16.27 1.23
N VAL A 99 -7.98 -15.59 1.94
CA VAL A 99 -7.10 -16.26 2.90
C VAL A 99 -7.94 -16.77 4.09
N PRO A 100 -7.60 -17.94 4.69
CA PRO A 100 -8.45 -18.53 5.72
C PRO A 100 -8.58 -17.71 7.01
N ASP A 101 -7.63 -16.82 7.25
CA ASP A 101 -7.49 -16.00 8.45
C ASP A 101 -7.54 -14.50 8.14
N GLU A 102 -8.44 -14.10 7.23
CA GLU A 102 -8.64 -12.68 6.89
C GLU A 102 -8.83 -11.83 8.13
N THR A 103 -8.03 -10.79 8.25
CA THR A 103 -8.14 -9.79 9.32
C THR A 103 -7.77 -8.43 8.77
N THR A 104 -8.30 -7.36 9.35
CA THR A 104 -8.10 -6.01 8.83
C THR A 104 -6.70 -5.49 9.08
N GLY A 105 -5.91 -5.31 8.02
CA GLY A 105 -4.63 -4.58 8.04
C GLY A 105 -4.82 -3.07 8.04
N ILE A 106 -3.70 -2.32 8.15
CA ILE A 106 -3.75 -0.86 8.23
C ILE A 106 -2.49 -0.19 7.68
N ASP A 107 -2.66 1.03 7.16
CA ASP A 107 -1.57 1.85 6.64
C ASP A 107 -0.68 2.45 7.75
N ILE A 108 0.64 2.40 7.55
CA ILE A 108 1.63 3.20 8.29
C ILE A 108 2.06 4.35 7.38
N LEU A 109 1.76 5.57 7.79
CA LEU A 109 2.07 6.75 7.00
C LEU A 109 3.31 7.45 7.54
N TYR A 110 4.11 8.00 6.62
CA TYR A 110 5.27 8.81 6.96
C TYR A 110 4.96 10.29 6.72
N SER A 111 5.25 11.13 7.71
CA SER A 111 5.23 12.57 7.58
C SER A 111 6.64 13.09 7.28
N SER A 112 6.72 14.20 6.52
CA SER A 112 7.97 14.95 6.32
C SER A 112 8.38 15.58 7.66
N GLY A 113 9.11 14.87 8.50
CA GLY A 113 9.50 15.36 9.83
C GLY A 113 10.16 16.75 9.76
N THR A 114 9.80 17.63 10.67
CA THR A 114 10.41 18.98 10.81
C THR A 114 11.93 18.94 11.14
N THR A 115 12.46 17.76 11.43
CA THR A 115 13.86 17.50 11.80
C THR A 115 14.68 16.80 10.72
N GLY A 116 14.16 16.71 9.48
CA GLY A 116 14.86 16.19 8.30
C GLY A 116 14.53 14.73 7.95
N MET A 117 14.33 13.83 8.92
CA MET A 117 13.97 12.43 8.60
C MET A 117 12.46 12.20 8.70
N PRO A 118 11.88 11.41 7.77
CA PRO A 118 10.47 11.04 7.83
C PRO A 118 10.13 10.31 9.14
N LYS A 119 8.95 10.62 9.70
CA LYS A 119 8.46 9.99 10.94
C LYS A 119 7.24 9.13 10.66
N ALA A 120 7.29 7.88 11.11
CA ALA A 120 6.16 6.96 11.03
C ALA A 120 5.03 7.37 11.99
N ILE A 121 3.81 7.33 11.49
CA ILE A 121 2.59 7.38 12.28
C ILE A 121 2.04 5.96 12.31
N VAL A 122 2.30 5.24 13.40
CA VAL A 122 1.89 3.85 13.56
C VAL A 122 0.56 3.81 14.32
N PRO A 123 -0.55 3.48 13.64
CA PRO A 123 -1.84 3.33 14.32
C PRO A 123 -1.88 2.02 15.12
N SER A 124 -2.84 1.94 16.05
CA SER A 124 -3.15 0.66 16.68
C SER A 124 -3.69 -0.32 15.65
N PHE A 125 -3.22 -1.57 15.69
CA PHE A 125 -3.72 -2.62 14.80
C PHE A 125 -5.22 -2.84 15.05
N PRO A 126 -6.08 -2.85 14.01
CA PRO A 126 -7.52 -2.94 14.21
C PRO A 126 -7.97 -4.24 14.89
N ASN A 127 -7.31 -5.35 14.58
CA ASN A 127 -7.65 -6.70 15.07
C ASN A 127 -9.15 -7.02 14.90
N LEU A 128 -9.69 -6.72 13.74
CA LEU A 128 -11.08 -6.93 13.36
C LEU A 128 -11.16 -7.91 12.19
N PRO A 129 -12.21 -8.75 12.11
CA PRO A 129 -12.53 -9.45 10.89
C PRO A 129 -12.63 -8.49 9.71
N PHE A 130 -12.24 -8.95 8.52
CA PHE A 130 -12.24 -8.07 7.34
C PHE A 130 -13.63 -7.53 6.98
N GLU A 131 -14.68 -8.31 7.23
CA GLU A 131 -16.07 -7.91 6.97
C GLU A 131 -16.56 -6.79 7.92
N GLU A 132 -15.89 -6.60 9.05
CA GLU A 132 -16.22 -5.53 9.98
C GLU A 132 -15.56 -4.22 9.55
N ARG A 133 -16.40 -3.20 9.32
CA ARG A 133 -15.90 -1.87 8.99
C ARG A 133 -15.28 -1.22 10.22
N THR A 134 -14.09 -0.66 10.06
CA THR A 134 -13.53 0.20 11.09
C THR A 134 -14.44 1.42 11.31
N VAL A 135 -14.40 1.97 12.52
CA VAL A 135 -15.16 3.20 12.85
C VAL A 135 -14.85 4.35 11.88
N GLY A 136 -13.60 4.43 11.41
CA GLY A 136 -13.19 5.45 10.43
C GLY A 136 -13.85 5.27 9.07
N VAL A 137 -13.92 4.03 8.57
CA VAL A 137 -14.59 3.70 7.31
C VAL A 137 -16.08 3.98 7.40
N GLN A 138 -16.76 3.54 8.49
CA GLN A 138 -18.18 3.80 8.68
C GLN A 138 -18.48 5.28 8.73
N ARG A 139 -17.71 6.04 9.52
CA ARG A 139 -17.88 7.52 9.57
C ARG A 139 -17.66 8.19 8.22
N GLY A 140 -16.71 7.70 7.41
CA GLY A 140 -16.49 8.21 6.06
C GLY A 140 -17.69 7.98 5.16
N CYS A 141 -18.25 6.76 5.16
CA CYS A 141 -19.47 6.45 4.42
C CYS A 141 -20.63 7.37 4.83
N ASP A 142 -20.87 7.52 6.14
CA ASP A 142 -21.98 8.31 6.66
C ASP A 142 -21.81 9.81 6.38
N LEU A 143 -20.58 10.35 6.57
CA LEU A 143 -20.31 11.79 6.43
C LEU A 143 -20.37 12.27 4.99
N TYR A 144 -19.92 11.46 4.05
CA TYR A 144 -19.85 11.80 2.63
C TYR A 144 -20.91 11.11 1.78
N GLU A 145 -21.87 10.43 2.42
CA GLU A 145 -22.95 9.69 1.76
C GLU A 145 -22.44 8.68 0.70
N ILE A 146 -21.26 8.08 0.98
CA ILE A 146 -20.61 7.14 0.05
C ILE A 146 -21.33 5.79 0.11
N ASN A 147 -21.71 5.29 -1.06
CA ASN A 147 -22.41 4.01 -1.26
C ASN A 147 -21.97 3.34 -2.57
N GLU A 148 -22.59 2.22 -2.92
CA GLU A 148 -22.27 1.42 -4.11
C GLU A 148 -22.46 2.16 -5.46
N ASN A 149 -23.20 3.25 -5.48
CA ASN A 149 -23.40 4.08 -6.67
C ASN A 149 -22.41 5.26 -6.75
N SER A 150 -21.56 5.43 -5.74
CA SER A 150 -20.60 6.53 -5.70
C SER A 150 -19.49 6.35 -6.74
N VAL A 151 -19.17 7.45 -7.43
CA VAL A 151 -18.03 7.53 -8.37
C VAL A 151 -17.07 8.60 -7.84
N TYR A 152 -15.87 8.20 -7.49
CA TYR A 152 -14.85 9.08 -6.91
C TYR A 152 -13.69 9.29 -7.89
N LEU A 153 -13.41 10.56 -8.22
CA LEU A 153 -12.23 10.94 -9.01
C LEU A 153 -11.02 11.14 -8.09
N SER A 154 -10.04 10.24 -8.16
CA SER A 154 -8.82 10.30 -7.36
C SER A 154 -7.75 11.11 -8.07
N MET A 155 -7.67 12.42 -7.78
CA MET A 155 -6.75 13.36 -8.43
C MET A 155 -5.40 13.52 -7.71
N ALA A 156 -5.29 13.07 -6.47
CA ALA A 156 -4.08 13.24 -5.65
C ALA A 156 -3.28 11.94 -5.54
N PRO A 157 -1.97 12.02 -5.24
CA PRO A 157 -1.15 10.82 -5.12
C PRO A 157 -1.62 9.88 -4.01
N LEU A 158 -1.73 8.59 -4.33
CA LEU A 158 -2.23 7.55 -3.42
C LEU A 158 -1.30 7.24 -2.23
N TYR A 159 -0.05 7.70 -2.25
CA TYR A 159 0.81 7.61 -1.07
C TYR A 159 0.47 8.63 0.02
N HIS A 160 -0.44 9.58 -0.22
CA HIS A 160 -0.98 10.46 0.81
C HIS A 160 -2.21 9.86 1.49
N SER A 161 -2.36 10.14 2.79
CA SER A 161 -3.43 9.54 3.61
C SER A 161 -4.83 9.86 3.11
N ALA A 162 -5.11 11.12 2.78
CA ALA A 162 -6.48 11.54 2.44
C ALA A 162 -6.99 10.86 1.15
N PRO A 163 -6.31 10.95 -0.01
CA PRO A 163 -6.77 10.29 -1.23
C PRO A 163 -6.83 8.76 -1.07
N HIS A 164 -5.82 8.16 -0.43
CA HIS A 164 -5.78 6.72 -0.24
C HIS A 164 -6.94 6.21 0.64
N ARG A 165 -7.16 6.85 1.79
CA ARG A 165 -8.26 6.47 2.70
C ARG A 165 -9.62 6.72 2.09
N THR A 166 -9.79 7.80 1.31
CA THR A 166 -11.05 8.03 0.58
C THR A 166 -11.29 6.93 -0.46
N CYS A 167 -10.27 6.55 -1.24
CA CYS A 167 -10.37 5.41 -2.15
C CYS A 167 -10.77 4.12 -1.41
N ASN A 168 -10.16 3.83 -0.27
CA ASN A 168 -10.50 2.67 0.54
C ASN A 168 -11.97 2.71 1.00
N ILE A 169 -12.47 3.86 1.46
CA ILE A 169 -13.88 4.03 1.87
C ILE A 169 -14.82 3.76 0.68
N VAL A 170 -14.49 4.29 -0.51
CA VAL A 170 -15.30 4.07 -1.73
C VAL A 170 -15.33 2.60 -2.12
N LEU A 171 -14.19 1.91 -2.10
CA LEU A 171 -14.13 0.48 -2.39
C LEU A 171 -14.90 -0.36 -1.37
N TYR A 172 -14.80 -0.05 -0.08
CA TYR A 172 -15.59 -0.70 0.98
C TYR A 172 -17.10 -0.54 0.78
N ALA A 173 -17.52 0.60 0.25
CA ALA A 173 -18.93 0.85 -0.06
C ALA A 173 -19.41 0.19 -1.36
N GLY A 174 -18.50 -0.39 -2.15
CA GLY A 174 -18.79 -0.97 -3.47
C GLY A 174 -18.84 0.07 -4.60
N GLY A 175 -18.36 1.29 -4.36
CA GLY A 175 -18.32 2.36 -5.35
C GLY A 175 -17.18 2.22 -6.36
N THR A 176 -17.11 3.17 -7.28
CA THR A 176 -16.12 3.20 -8.38
C THR A 176 -15.10 4.31 -8.14
N ILE A 177 -13.80 4.01 -8.40
CA ILE A 177 -12.72 5.00 -8.41
C ILE A 177 -12.27 5.23 -9.85
N ILE A 178 -12.08 6.50 -10.20
CA ILE A 178 -11.57 6.96 -11.50
C ILE A 178 -10.26 7.69 -11.29
#